data_fc66ceed1a467aeef416e24fd99631b1
#
_entry.id   fc66ceed1a467aeef416e24fd99631b1
#
_cell.length_a   1.000
_cell.length_b   1.000
_cell.length_c   1.000
_cell.angle_alpha   90.00
_cell.angle_beta   90.00
_cell.angle_gamma   90.00
#
_symmetry.space_group_name_H-M   'P 1'
#
loop_
_entity.id
_entity.type
_entity.pdbx_description
1 polymer ?
#
loop_
_entity_poly.entity_id
_entity_poly.type
_entity_poly.pdbx_seq_one_letter_code
_entity_poly.pdbx_strand_id
1 'polypeptide(L)'
;MMKRIMTTALVLTAMVLTAGAQDAYRILHQADTTVKAKLEGITLGSRDVRYYRYEYPSTDSDGKTVTISGVVMAPSDIVDGSVPCDGIVLYNHPTIGDPSQAPSQNGLTEACAMLANPLRPNYIIVMSDYIGYGSSIDHPICYLAGDTNARNSLDGLLAARKLLDDHRIAQGKYLFNVGFSQGATESMYAAKLRDMEYKDKGITFDKTFVGGGMLDCEKAYTEFVKKDECDNINDVAMFLISVNENFHLGIKYSDLFKEPLASRVQEVIKSKDKGVLSDIGVSRMEYLHELLQPAYMDLESEQVKALMAKLAEIKITNGWEPDLTQRYYIEHSRHDNYVPVQCARALVTWLRDKGFTASLVPGKTNLQTCMVVFKLKHQQSGIVWAIQTIAAIQFWPVLYYEGDQNRYYRDQVKDLDIMKVLTTLEKLGLDVRKVVNLKAAKRQNRANLGPLFNLIPGIKEALAKVDLTPDDLSEMLEDSGITEKDVARVAVYLLGFGGAAPAEGAETFTDLYRQQSAQSLFLLRLYEQTLSDWFRLAGYDVEVDD
;
A
#
# COMPACT_ATOMS: atom_id res chain seq x y z
N MET A 1 20.15 33.87 -54.44
CA MET A 1 18.91 33.88 -53.66
C MET A 1 18.63 32.53 -53.02
N MET A 2 18.73 31.39 -53.70
CA MET A 2 18.49 30.03 -53.17
C MET A 2 19.39 29.63 -51.99
N LYS A 3 20.71 29.96 -51.98
CA LYS A 3 21.63 29.64 -50.88
C LYS A 3 21.26 30.32 -49.54
N ARG A 4 20.69 31.54 -49.59
CA ARG A 4 20.24 32.25 -48.36
C ARG A 4 18.94 31.66 -47.77
N ILE A 5 18.06 31.15 -48.64
CA ILE A 5 16.80 30.48 -48.19
C ILE A 5 17.10 29.15 -47.54
N MET A 6 18.07 28.36 -48.08
CA MET A 6 18.48 27.09 -47.45
C MET A 6 19.18 27.28 -46.10
N THR A 7 20.00 28.33 -45.94
CA THR A 7 20.66 28.63 -44.65
C THR A 7 19.67 29.07 -43.61
N THR A 8 18.65 29.89 -43.99
CA THR A 8 17.61 30.31 -43.07
C THR A 8 16.68 29.17 -42.68
N ALA A 9 16.35 28.26 -43.58
CA ALA A 9 15.57 27.05 -43.30
C ALA A 9 16.33 26.08 -42.36
N LEU A 10 17.65 25.90 -42.57
CA LEU A 10 18.48 25.07 -41.69
C LEU A 10 18.61 25.66 -40.27
N VAL A 11 18.72 27.00 -40.16
CA VAL A 11 18.80 27.67 -38.85
C VAL A 11 17.45 27.63 -38.15
N LEU A 12 16.32 27.79 -38.88
CA LEU A 12 14.99 27.62 -38.28
C LEU A 12 14.72 26.16 -37.86
N THR A 13 15.15 25.17 -38.66
CA THR A 13 15.02 23.76 -38.32
C THR A 13 15.91 23.40 -37.12
N ALA A 14 17.12 23.97 -37.02
CA ALA A 14 17.97 23.81 -35.84
C ALA A 14 17.41 24.52 -34.60
N MET A 15 16.77 25.69 -34.76
CA MET A 15 16.10 26.37 -33.63
C MET A 15 14.80 25.69 -33.21
N VAL A 16 14.10 24.98 -34.11
CA VAL A 16 12.92 24.17 -33.73
C VAL A 16 13.33 22.86 -33.05
N LEU A 17 14.53 22.33 -33.37
CA LEU A 17 15.10 21.15 -32.73
C LEU A 17 15.77 21.46 -31.37
N THR A 18 15.98 22.74 -31.03
CA THR A 18 16.46 23.17 -29.71
C THR A 18 15.35 23.78 -28.83
N ALA A 19 14.09 23.74 -29.26
CA ALA A 19 12.94 23.97 -28.40
C ALA A 19 12.81 22.77 -27.47
N GLY A 20 13.68 22.73 -26.46
CA GLY A 20 13.63 22.06 -25.20
C GLY A 20 13.05 20.64 -25.20
N ALA A 21 13.86 19.63 -25.39
CA ALA A 21 13.66 18.43 -24.59
C ALA A 21 13.78 18.90 -23.13
N GLN A 22 12.66 19.09 -22.46
CA GLN A 22 12.65 19.36 -21.03
C GLN A 22 13.40 18.19 -20.39
N ASP A 23 14.45 18.46 -19.58
CA ASP A 23 15.22 17.40 -18.95
C ASP A 23 14.26 16.50 -18.19
N ALA A 24 14.43 15.18 -18.37
CA ALA A 24 13.53 14.19 -17.76
C ALA A 24 13.55 14.30 -16.21
N TYR A 25 14.62 14.83 -15.66
CA TYR A 25 14.79 15.10 -14.23
C TYR A 25 15.93 16.10 -13.98
N ARG A 26 15.93 16.68 -12.78
CA ARG A 26 17.07 17.44 -12.25
C ARG A 26 17.39 16.97 -10.83
N ILE A 27 18.65 16.66 -10.55
CA ILE A 27 19.08 16.32 -9.18
C ILE A 27 19.18 17.61 -8.37
N LEU A 28 18.47 17.66 -7.25
CA LEU A 28 18.51 18.75 -6.30
C LEU A 28 19.61 18.53 -5.24
N HIS A 29 19.76 17.27 -4.82
CA HIS A 29 20.74 16.88 -3.82
C HIS A 29 21.03 15.38 -3.92
N GLN A 30 22.29 14.99 -3.64
CA GLN A 30 22.73 13.60 -3.54
C GLN A 30 23.60 13.44 -2.31
N ALA A 31 23.37 12.38 -1.55
CA ALA A 31 24.23 12.04 -0.41
C ALA A 31 24.18 10.54 -0.10
N ASP A 32 25.23 10.08 0.59
CA ASP A 32 25.25 8.78 1.24
C ASP A 32 24.86 8.95 2.71
N THR A 33 24.04 8.06 3.23
CA THR A 33 23.58 8.07 4.62
C THR A 33 23.28 6.67 5.13
N THR A 34 23.24 6.53 6.45
CA THR A 34 22.78 5.28 7.08
C THR A 34 21.34 5.44 7.54
N VAL A 35 20.41 4.72 6.92
CA VAL A 35 19.02 4.65 7.36
C VAL A 35 18.85 3.58 8.44
N LYS A 36 17.88 3.79 9.33
CA LYS A 36 17.59 2.88 10.45
C LYS A 36 16.11 2.54 10.45
N ALA A 37 15.82 1.25 10.44
CA ALA A 37 14.49 0.76 10.77
C ALA A 37 14.32 0.84 12.30
N LYS A 38 13.35 1.62 12.75
CA LYS A 38 13.04 1.76 14.17
C LYS A 38 11.59 1.42 14.41
N LEU A 39 11.34 0.79 15.55
CA LEU A 39 10.02 0.58 16.07
C LEU A 39 10.06 0.95 17.55
N GLU A 40 9.20 1.91 17.95
CA GLU A 40 9.11 2.40 19.33
C GLU A 40 10.46 2.69 19.99
N GLY A 41 11.38 3.32 19.23
CA GLY A 41 12.72 3.66 19.71
C GLY A 41 13.74 2.52 19.62
N ILE A 42 13.32 1.28 19.37
CA ILE A 42 14.21 0.12 19.17
C ILE A 42 14.70 0.11 17.73
N THR A 43 16.01 0.07 17.52
CA THR A 43 16.60 -0.10 16.19
C THR A 43 16.56 -1.57 15.80
N LEU A 44 15.75 -1.91 14.80
CA LEU A 44 15.62 -3.27 14.25
C LEU A 44 16.75 -3.60 13.28
N GLY A 45 17.25 -2.61 12.57
CA GLY A 45 18.34 -2.76 11.62
C GLY A 45 18.81 -1.42 11.08
N SER A 46 19.91 -1.46 10.32
CA SER A 46 20.46 -0.29 9.63
C SER A 46 21.03 -0.70 8.27
N ARG A 47 21.01 0.23 7.31
CA ARG A 47 21.59 0.03 5.99
C ARG A 47 22.13 1.35 5.45
N ASP A 48 23.30 1.28 4.82
CA ASP A 48 23.86 2.42 4.10
C ASP A 48 23.14 2.53 2.76
N VAL A 49 22.72 3.73 2.43
CA VAL A 49 21.98 4.04 1.21
C VAL A 49 22.53 5.31 0.59
N ARG A 50 22.51 5.36 -0.74
CA ARG A 50 22.61 6.58 -1.51
C ARG A 50 21.22 7.07 -1.80
N TYR A 51 20.93 8.32 -1.49
CA TYR A 51 19.69 8.94 -1.87
C TYR A 51 19.92 10.10 -2.83
N TYR A 52 18.95 10.27 -3.76
CA TYR A 52 18.87 11.38 -4.69
C TYR A 52 17.57 12.10 -4.47
N ARG A 53 17.63 13.36 -4.08
CA ARG A 53 16.50 14.28 -4.18
C ARG A 53 16.48 14.80 -5.59
N TYR A 54 15.38 14.66 -6.28
CA TYR A 54 15.26 15.03 -7.68
C TYR A 54 13.91 15.70 -7.94
N GLU A 55 13.84 16.45 -9.02
CA GLU A 55 12.59 17.00 -9.53
C GLU A 55 12.41 16.62 -10.99
N TYR A 56 11.14 16.62 -11.42
CA TYR A 56 10.73 16.15 -12.72
C TYR A 56 9.42 16.83 -13.15
N PRO A 57 9.14 16.94 -14.48
CA PRO A 57 7.87 17.44 -14.98
C PRO A 57 6.75 16.42 -14.77
N SER A 58 5.58 16.93 -14.38
CA SER A 58 4.32 16.18 -14.30
C SER A 58 3.15 17.12 -14.60
N THR A 59 1.92 16.77 -14.21
CA THR A 59 0.76 17.62 -14.41
C THR A 59 -0.04 17.80 -13.13
N ASP A 60 -0.73 18.95 -13.01
CA ASP A 60 -1.75 19.20 -12.00
C ASP A 60 -3.11 18.59 -12.40
N SER A 61 -4.14 18.82 -11.59
CA SER A 61 -5.51 18.34 -11.84
C SER A 61 -6.17 18.92 -13.10
N ASP A 62 -5.68 20.06 -13.58
CA ASP A 62 -6.13 20.69 -14.83
C ASP A 62 -5.33 20.21 -16.07
N GLY A 63 -4.35 19.31 -15.88
CA GLY A 63 -3.46 18.86 -16.94
C GLY A 63 -2.35 19.86 -17.31
N LYS A 64 -2.16 20.93 -16.51
CA LYS A 64 -1.07 21.89 -16.73
C LYS A 64 0.24 21.34 -16.19
N THR A 65 1.33 21.59 -16.89
CA THR A 65 2.67 21.15 -16.46
C THR A 65 3.06 21.78 -15.13
N VAL A 66 3.52 20.95 -14.22
CA VAL A 66 4.05 21.30 -12.90
C VAL A 66 5.35 20.57 -12.64
N THR A 67 6.26 21.19 -11.89
CA THR A 67 7.49 20.52 -11.43
C THR A 67 7.22 19.87 -10.07
N ILE A 68 7.37 18.55 -10.02
CA ILE A 68 7.22 17.75 -8.80
C ILE A 68 8.60 17.31 -8.32
N SER A 69 8.78 17.18 -7.03
CA SER A 69 9.99 16.59 -6.44
C SER A 69 9.71 15.21 -5.84
N GLY A 70 10.79 14.50 -5.58
CA GLY A 70 10.75 13.18 -4.97
C GLY A 70 12.13 12.71 -4.54
N VAL A 71 12.21 11.46 -4.12
CA VAL A 71 13.47 10.84 -3.69
C VAL A 71 13.62 9.43 -4.26
N VAL A 72 14.84 9.09 -4.66
CA VAL A 72 15.30 7.72 -4.91
C VAL A 72 16.23 7.33 -3.78
N MET A 73 15.99 6.17 -3.18
CA MET A 73 16.83 5.59 -2.14
C MET A 73 17.36 4.24 -2.62
N ALA A 74 18.64 4.16 -2.90
CA ALA A 74 19.30 2.94 -3.36
C ALA A 74 20.30 2.44 -2.31
N PRO A 75 20.23 1.18 -1.87
CA PRO A 75 21.26 0.58 -1.03
C PRO A 75 22.65 0.76 -1.63
N SER A 76 23.64 1.14 -0.80
CA SER A 76 25.00 1.43 -1.26
C SER A 76 25.68 0.23 -1.89
N ASP A 77 25.39 -0.97 -1.42
CA ASP A 77 25.86 -2.25 -1.97
C ASP A 77 25.25 -2.58 -3.36
N ILE A 78 24.08 -2.05 -3.68
CA ILE A 78 23.51 -2.09 -5.05
C ILE A 78 24.19 -1.04 -5.92
N VAL A 79 24.40 0.16 -5.40
CA VAL A 79 25.03 1.27 -6.14
C VAL A 79 26.45 0.95 -6.57
N ASP A 80 27.22 0.29 -5.73
CA ASP A 80 28.61 -0.12 -6.04
C ASP A 80 28.69 -1.45 -6.80
N GLY A 81 27.55 -2.14 -7.00
CA GLY A 81 27.44 -3.40 -7.74
C GLY A 81 27.92 -4.63 -6.96
N SER A 82 28.17 -4.54 -5.66
CA SER A 82 28.57 -5.67 -4.83
C SER A 82 27.40 -6.64 -4.56
N VAL A 83 26.17 -6.15 -4.64
CA VAL A 83 24.94 -6.95 -4.53
C VAL A 83 24.02 -6.66 -5.73
N PRO A 84 23.42 -7.69 -6.36
CA PRO A 84 22.45 -7.48 -7.43
C PRO A 84 21.18 -6.81 -6.90
N CYS A 85 20.62 -5.90 -7.70
CA CYS A 85 19.30 -5.33 -7.44
C CYS A 85 18.21 -6.32 -7.86
N ASP A 86 17.22 -6.56 -6.99
CA ASP A 86 16.06 -7.38 -7.33
C ASP A 86 15.00 -6.58 -8.08
N GLY A 87 14.85 -5.28 -7.77
CA GLY A 87 13.87 -4.43 -8.43
C GLY A 87 13.66 -3.07 -7.76
N ILE A 88 12.56 -2.43 -8.14
CA ILE A 88 12.13 -1.13 -7.64
C ILE A 88 10.82 -1.27 -6.88
N VAL A 89 10.70 -0.55 -5.78
CA VAL A 89 9.44 -0.31 -5.07
C VAL A 89 9.04 1.14 -5.29
N LEU A 90 7.95 1.36 -6.02
CA LEU A 90 7.25 2.64 -6.04
C LEU A 90 6.44 2.73 -4.75
N TYR A 91 6.90 3.53 -3.81
CA TYR A 91 6.26 3.71 -2.52
C TYR A 91 5.45 5.01 -2.51
N ASN A 92 4.13 4.87 -2.47
CA ASN A 92 3.21 5.98 -2.31
C ASN A 92 3.00 6.23 -0.81
N HIS A 93 3.42 7.40 -0.34
CA HIS A 93 3.45 7.69 1.08
C HIS A 93 2.04 7.90 1.68
N PRO A 94 1.84 7.58 2.97
CA PRO A 94 0.60 7.88 3.69
C PRO A 94 0.46 9.38 3.91
N THR A 95 -0.64 9.78 4.52
CA THR A 95 -0.89 11.17 4.87
C THR A 95 0.23 11.76 5.73
N ILE A 96 0.78 12.89 5.31
CA ILE A 96 1.75 13.67 6.06
C ILE A 96 1.07 14.83 6.77
N GLY A 97 1.62 15.27 7.90
CA GLY A 97 1.06 16.31 8.74
C GLY A 97 1.39 17.72 8.29
N ASP A 98 2.58 17.90 7.72
CA ASP A 98 3.10 19.19 7.28
C ASP A 98 4.06 19.03 6.10
N PRO A 99 4.37 20.09 5.34
CA PRO A 99 5.24 20.04 4.17
C PRO A 99 6.66 19.54 4.43
N SER A 100 7.18 19.67 5.66
CA SER A 100 8.54 19.21 6.00
C SER A 100 8.65 17.67 6.01
N GLN A 101 7.53 16.97 6.08
CA GLN A 101 7.46 15.52 6.06
C GLN A 101 7.45 14.92 4.65
N ALA A 102 7.45 15.75 3.61
CA ALA A 102 7.52 15.27 2.24
C ALA A 102 8.79 14.43 2.00
N PRO A 103 8.72 13.36 1.20
CA PRO A 103 9.84 12.42 0.98
C PRO A 103 11.17 13.11 0.63
N SER A 104 11.15 14.11 -0.24
CA SER A 104 12.37 14.83 -0.62
C SER A 104 12.93 15.71 0.50
N GLN A 105 12.16 16.01 1.55
CA GLN A 105 12.58 16.85 2.67
C GLN A 105 13.18 16.02 3.80
N ASN A 106 12.53 14.97 4.26
CA ASN A 106 12.93 14.22 5.46
C ASN A 106 13.14 12.72 5.26
N GLY A 107 12.77 12.15 4.12
CA GLY A 107 12.74 10.69 3.93
C GLY A 107 11.78 10.03 4.94
N LEU A 108 10.99 9.08 4.50
CA LEU A 108 9.93 8.52 5.35
C LEU A 108 10.43 7.36 6.19
N THR A 109 9.92 7.29 7.41
CA THR A 109 10.21 6.21 8.37
C THR A 109 9.88 4.84 7.79
N GLU A 110 8.77 4.72 7.05
CA GLU A 110 8.32 3.47 6.43
C GLU A 110 9.29 3.00 5.34
N ALA A 111 9.77 3.91 4.48
CA ALA A 111 10.77 3.59 3.46
C ALA A 111 12.10 3.16 4.11
N CYS A 112 12.50 3.83 5.18
CA CYS A 112 13.66 3.41 5.96
C CYS A 112 13.47 2.02 6.56
N ALA A 113 12.27 1.69 7.06
CA ALA A 113 11.92 0.38 7.57
C ALA A 113 11.99 -0.69 6.47
N MET A 114 11.52 -0.37 5.27
CA MET A 114 11.61 -1.28 4.12
C MET A 114 13.07 -1.60 3.74
N LEU A 115 13.97 -0.63 3.78
CA LEU A 115 15.38 -0.82 3.38
C LEU A 115 16.27 -1.39 4.48
N ALA A 116 16.07 -0.95 5.72
CA ALA A 116 16.96 -1.24 6.84
C ALA A 116 16.47 -2.39 7.74
N ASN A 117 15.44 -3.13 7.34
CA ASN A 117 14.97 -4.28 8.12
C ASN A 117 16.02 -5.42 8.12
N PRO A 118 15.94 -6.37 9.09
CA PRO A 118 16.91 -7.45 9.21
C PRO A 118 17.03 -8.36 7.99
N LEU A 119 16.00 -8.41 7.13
CA LEU A 119 15.99 -9.23 5.90
C LEU A 119 16.84 -8.63 4.78
N ARG A 120 17.26 -7.36 4.90
CA ARG A 120 18.10 -6.64 3.94
C ARG A 120 17.62 -6.79 2.49
N PRO A 121 16.44 -6.23 2.13
CA PRO A 121 15.90 -6.35 0.78
C PRO A 121 16.78 -5.64 -0.25
N ASN A 122 16.96 -6.26 -1.42
CA ASN A 122 17.78 -5.71 -2.50
C ASN A 122 16.92 -4.90 -3.48
N TYR A 123 16.14 -3.98 -2.97
CA TYR A 123 15.26 -3.11 -3.74
C TYR A 123 15.66 -1.65 -3.62
N ILE A 124 15.41 -0.90 -4.70
CA ILE A 124 15.50 0.56 -4.72
C ILE A 124 14.09 1.11 -4.43
N ILE A 125 13.98 2.14 -3.59
CA ILE A 125 12.71 2.79 -3.30
C ILE A 125 12.64 4.12 -4.05
N VAL A 126 11.51 4.35 -4.72
CA VAL A 126 11.17 5.59 -5.40
C VAL A 126 9.92 6.17 -4.77
N MET A 127 9.95 7.45 -4.39
CA MET A 127 8.83 8.16 -3.79
C MET A 127 8.67 9.54 -4.44
N SER A 128 7.41 9.94 -4.68
CA SER A 128 7.02 11.30 -5.06
C SER A 128 6.61 12.08 -3.81
N ASP A 129 6.81 13.40 -3.81
CA ASP A 129 6.29 14.28 -2.76
C ASP A 129 4.79 14.53 -2.89
N TYR A 130 4.19 14.23 -4.05
CA TYR A 130 2.88 14.67 -4.53
C TYR A 130 2.80 16.17 -4.78
N ILE A 131 1.77 16.59 -5.53
CA ILE A 131 1.55 18.02 -5.79
C ILE A 131 1.21 18.78 -4.51
N GLY A 132 1.70 20.02 -4.42
CA GLY A 132 1.52 20.89 -3.26
C GLY A 132 2.61 20.74 -2.21
N TYR A 133 3.60 19.85 -2.43
CA TYR A 133 4.76 19.67 -1.55
C TYR A 133 6.08 19.81 -2.33
N GLY A 134 7.17 19.93 -1.61
CA GLY A 134 8.52 20.03 -2.21
C GLY A 134 8.62 21.12 -3.27
N SER A 135 9.04 20.79 -4.49
CA SER A 135 9.18 21.75 -5.60
C SER A 135 7.86 22.33 -6.11
N SER A 136 6.72 21.73 -5.75
CA SER A 136 5.38 22.22 -6.10
C SER A 136 4.65 22.89 -4.94
N ILE A 137 5.37 23.40 -3.95
CA ILE A 137 4.80 23.95 -2.70
C ILE A 137 3.77 25.08 -2.94
N ASP A 138 3.84 25.80 -4.06
CA ASP A 138 2.92 26.89 -4.39
C ASP A 138 1.58 26.40 -4.96
N HIS A 139 1.46 25.11 -5.30
CA HIS A 139 0.23 24.51 -5.81
C HIS A 139 -0.67 24.01 -4.67
N PRO A 140 -1.99 23.94 -4.86
CA PRO A 140 -2.89 23.26 -3.93
C PRO A 140 -2.50 21.78 -3.78
N ILE A 141 -2.70 21.22 -2.59
CA ILE A 141 -2.58 19.77 -2.40
C ILE A 141 -3.75 19.05 -3.07
N CYS A 142 -3.49 17.86 -3.64
CA CYS A 142 -4.52 16.97 -4.18
C CYS A 142 -4.71 15.77 -3.23
N TYR A 143 -5.36 16.01 -2.09
CA TYR A 143 -5.48 15.04 -1.01
C TYR A 143 -6.66 14.10 -1.23
N LEU A 144 -6.39 12.81 -1.51
CA LEU A 144 -7.39 11.75 -1.75
C LEU A 144 -8.42 12.09 -2.85
N ALA A 145 -8.07 13.00 -3.76
CA ALA A 145 -8.96 13.59 -4.74
C ALA A 145 -8.47 13.32 -6.18
N GLY A 146 -8.97 12.27 -6.81
CA GLY A 146 -8.62 11.92 -8.18
C GLY A 146 -7.22 11.30 -8.32
N ASP A 147 -6.68 11.29 -9.53
CA ASP A 147 -5.49 10.54 -9.92
C ASP A 147 -4.21 11.39 -10.06
N THR A 148 -4.26 12.67 -9.72
CA THR A 148 -3.14 13.61 -9.91
C THR A 148 -1.86 13.15 -9.19
N ASN A 149 -1.94 12.78 -7.91
CA ASN A 149 -0.78 12.32 -7.14
C ASN A 149 -0.23 10.99 -7.69
N ALA A 150 -1.11 10.10 -8.14
CA ALA A 150 -0.70 8.85 -8.76
C ALA A 150 0.04 9.10 -10.08
N ARG A 151 -0.40 10.07 -10.89
CA ARG A 151 0.30 10.53 -12.08
C ARG A 151 1.66 11.11 -11.72
N ASN A 152 1.73 11.96 -10.71
CA ASN A 152 3.00 12.50 -10.23
C ASN A 152 3.96 11.37 -9.81
N SER A 153 3.47 10.32 -9.14
CA SER A 153 4.27 9.15 -8.75
C SER A 153 4.78 8.35 -9.96
N LEU A 154 3.94 8.15 -10.99
CA LEU A 154 4.33 7.43 -12.19
C LEU A 154 5.33 8.20 -13.05
N ASP A 155 5.15 9.52 -13.21
CA ASP A 155 6.11 10.39 -13.88
C ASP A 155 7.44 10.42 -13.11
N GLY A 156 7.38 10.46 -11.77
CA GLY A 156 8.53 10.35 -10.90
C GLY A 156 9.26 9.02 -11.06
N LEU A 157 8.54 7.91 -11.20
CA LEU A 157 9.14 6.60 -11.47
C LEU A 157 9.87 6.57 -12.82
N LEU A 158 9.30 7.15 -13.87
CA LEU A 158 9.98 7.24 -15.17
C LEU A 158 11.24 8.09 -15.08
N ALA A 159 11.17 9.24 -14.41
CA ALA A 159 12.31 10.10 -14.15
C ALA A 159 13.39 9.40 -13.31
N ALA A 160 12.98 8.67 -12.27
CA ALA A 160 13.89 7.88 -11.43
C ALA A 160 14.60 6.77 -12.21
N ARG A 161 13.88 6.06 -13.08
CA ARG A 161 14.49 5.05 -13.97
C ARG A 161 15.58 5.65 -14.85
N LYS A 162 15.29 6.81 -15.46
CA LYS A 162 16.28 7.55 -16.26
C LYS A 162 17.48 7.98 -15.42
N LEU A 163 17.26 8.48 -14.20
CA LEU A 163 18.30 8.83 -13.24
C LEU A 163 19.20 7.62 -12.93
N LEU A 164 18.60 6.47 -12.63
CA LEU A 164 19.34 5.25 -12.33
C LEU A 164 20.17 4.78 -13.51
N ASP A 165 19.61 4.84 -14.74
CA ASP A 165 20.34 4.48 -15.97
C ASP A 165 21.53 5.41 -16.20
N ASP A 166 21.36 6.73 -16.06
CA ASP A 166 22.41 7.71 -16.23
C ASP A 166 23.56 7.52 -15.21
N HIS A 167 23.22 7.06 -14.01
CA HIS A 167 24.19 6.72 -12.97
C HIS A 167 24.68 5.26 -13.03
N ARG A 168 24.25 4.47 -14.03
CA ARG A 168 24.60 3.06 -14.21
C ARG A 168 24.27 2.18 -13.03
N ILE A 169 23.18 2.47 -12.33
CA ILE A 169 22.67 1.69 -11.20
C ILE A 169 21.67 0.68 -11.74
N ALA A 170 21.91 -0.60 -11.47
CA ALA A 170 21.03 -1.68 -11.89
C ALA A 170 19.64 -1.56 -11.24
N GLN A 171 18.58 -1.69 -12.04
CA GLN A 171 17.20 -1.50 -11.58
C GLN A 171 16.51 -2.83 -11.18
N GLY A 172 17.16 -3.96 -11.46
CA GLY A 172 16.57 -5.27 -11.20
C GLY A 172 15.42 -5.64 -12.15
N LYS A 173 14.72 -6.72 -11.81
CA LYS A 173 13.66 -7.29 -12.65
C LYS A 173 12.26 -6.85 -12.20
N TYR A 174 12.04 -6.74 -10.89
CA TYR A 174 10.71 -6.57 -10.30
C TYR A 174 10.35 -5.10 -10.09
N LEU A 175 9.05 -4.82 -10.22
CA LEU A 175 8.49 -3.50 -9.91
C LEU A 175 7.24 -3.67 -9.05
N PHE A 176 7.28 -3.15 -7.84
CA PHE A 176 6.14 -3.14 -6.93
C PHE A 176 5.56 -1.74 -6.75
N ASN A 177 4.25 -1.67 -6.62
CA ASN A 177 3.52 -0.46 -6.32
C ASN A 177 2.89 -0.63 -4.93
N VAL A 178 3.24 0.25 -3.99
CA VAL A 178 3.02 0.00 -2.56
C VAL A 178 2.52 1.25 -1.87
N GLY A 179 1.47 1.13 -1.05
CA GLY A 179 0.98 2.26 -0.26
C GLY A 179 0.01 1.89 0.83
N PHE A 180 0.03 2.67 1.92
CA PHE A 180 -0.90 2.56 3.04
C PHE A 180 -1.69 3.86 3.20
N SER A 181 -2.94 3.80 3.69
CA SER A 181 -3.79 4.97 3.93
C SER A 181 -3.97 5.81 2.66
N GLN A 182 -3.60 7.09 2.65
CA GLN A 182 -3.55 7.90 1.43
C GLN A 182 -2.73 7.20 0.35
N GLY A 183 -1.55 6.67 0.68
CA GLY A 183 -0.71 5.98 -0.28
C GLY A 183 -1.38 4.75 -0.93
N ALA A 184 -2.29 4.08 -0.23
CA ALA A 184 -3.09 3.00 -0.81
C ALA A 184 -4.05 3.50 -1.89
N THR A 185 -4.68 4.64 -1.65
CA THR A 185 -5.55 5.31 -2.63
C THR A 185 -4.74 5.69 -3.87
N GLU A 186 -3.58 6.33 -3.67
CA GLU A 186 -2.69 6.74 -4.77
C GLU A 186 -2.14 5.52 -5.53
N SER A 187 -1.80 4.42 -4.83
CA SER A 187 -1.35 3.18 -5.48
C SER A 187 -2.43 2.56 -6.36
N MET A 188 -3.69 2.63 -5.97
CA MET A 188 -4.78 2.10 -6.82
C MET A 188 -5.06 3.01 -8.00
N TYR A 189 -4.97 4.34 -7.87
CA TYR A 189 -4.98 5.24 -9.02
C TYR A 189 -3.77 5.03 -9.92
N ALA A 190 -2.58 4.76 -9.37
CA ALA A 190 -1.39 4.43 -10.16
C ALA A 190 -1.58 3.13 -10.96
N ALA A 191 -2.25 2.12 -10.39
CA ALA A 191 -2.60 0.89 -11.09
C ALA A 191 -3.61 1.16 -12.23
N LYS A 192 -4.62 2.00 -12.01
CA LYS A 192 -5.55 2.46 -13.04
C LYS A 192 -4.82 3.19 -14.17
N LEU A 193 -4.04 4.22 -13.85
CA LEU A 193 -3.29 4.99 -14.85
C LEU A 193 -2.27 4.14 -15.60
N ARG A 194 -1.64 3.18 -14.91
CA ARG A 194 -0.75 2.21 -15.54
C ARG A 194 -1.48 1.47 -16.67
N ASP A 195 -2.68 0.98 -16.44
CA ASP A 195 -3.46 0.24 -17.42
C ASP A 195 -3.88 1.13 -18.59
N MET A 196 -4.24 2.39 -18.31
CA MET A 196 -4.80 3.31 -19.29
C MET A 196 -3.75 4.09 -20.08
N GLU A 197 -2.61 4.47 -19.46
CA GLU A 197 -1.72 5.48 -20.04
C GLU A 197 -0.22 5.13 -19.94
N TYR A 198 0.20 4.29 -18.98
CA TYR A 198 1.62 4.08 -18.67
C TYR A 198 2.14 2.69 -19.07
N LYS A 199 1.26 1.79 -19.50
CA LYS A 199 1.66 0.48 -20.00
C LYS A 199 2.62 0.60 -21.17
N ASP A 200 2.30 1.44 -22.13
CA ASP A 200 3.12 1.69 -23.32
C ASP A 200 4.40 2.47 -23.02
N LYS A 201 4.49 3.09 -21.84
CA LYS A 201 5.71 3.73 -21.31
C LYS A 201 6.62 2.74 -20.57
N GLY A 202 6.32 1.44 -20.61
CA GLY A 202 7.13 0.38 -20.01
C GLY A 202 6.92 0.20 -18.49
N ILE A 203 5.82 0.69 -17.92
CA ILE A 203 5.47 0.42 -16.52
C ILE A 203 4.60 -0.83 -16.47
N THR A 204 5.07 -1.85 -15.75
CA THR A 204 4.31 -3.06 -15.43
C THR A 204 4.62 -3.44 -13.99
N PHE A 205 3.59 -3.44 -13.14
CA PHE A 205 3.75 -3.85 -11.75
C PHE A 205 3.67 -5.37 -11.63
N ASP A 206 4.63 -5.97 -10.94
CA ASP A 206 4.55 -7.39 -10.55
C ASP A 206 3.42 -7.61 -9.56
N LYS A 207 3.24 -6.67 -8.63
CA LYS A 207 2.09 -6.63 -7.73
C LYS A 207 1.90 -5.24 -7.12
N THR A 208 0.64 -4.90 -6.86
CA THR A 208 0.23 -3.71 -6.10
C THR A 208 -0.21 -4.14 -4.71
N PHE A 209 0.39 -3.55 -3.67
CA PHE A 209 0.10 -3.79 -2.26
C PHE A 209 -0.51 -2.55 -1.64
N VAL A 210 -1.76 -2.64 -1.20
CA VAL A 210 -2.47 -1.52 -0.59
C VAL A 210 -3.12 -1.92 0.74
N GLY A 211 -3.10 -1.01 1.69
CA GLY A 211 -3.70 -1.21 3.02
C GLY A 211 -4.40 0.05 3.54
N GLY A 212 -5.54 -0.10 4.20
CA GLY A 212 -6.24 0.98 4.90
C GLY A 212 -6.63 2.20 4.05
N GLY A 213 -6.78 2.06 2.74
CA GLY A 213 -7.01 3.16 1.81
C GLY A 213 -8.47 3.56 1.64
N MET A 214 -8.70 4.85 1.32
CA MET A 214 -10.00 5.33 0.86
C MET A 214 -10.21 4.94 -0.61
N LEU A 215 -10.51 3.65 -0.84
CA LEU A 215 -10.57 3.04 -2.17
C LEU A 215 -11.89 3.28 -2.93
N ASP A 216 -12.86 3.91 -2.26
CA ASP A 216 -14.11 4.40 -2.85
C ASP A 216 -14.55 5.64 -2.08
N CYS A 217 -14.37 6.82 -2.67
CA CYS A 217 -14.64 8.09 -2.02
C CYS A 217 -16.13 8.38 -1.82
N GLU A 218 -17.01 7.88 -2.71
CA GLU A 218 -18.46 7.99 -2.52
C GLU A 218 -18.91 7.18 -1.30
N LYS A 219 -18.39 5.94 -1.20
CA LYS A 219 -18.68 5.05 -0.07
C LYS A 219 -18.15 5.65 1.23
N ALA A 220 -16.92 6.20 1.20
CA ALA A 220 -16.31 6.85 2.37
C ALA A 220 -17.20 7.98 2.89
N TYR A 221 -17.58 8.92 2.02
CA TYR A 221 -18.43 10.04 2.42
C TYR A 221 -19.77 9.56 3.00
N THR A 222 -20.41 8.61 2.33
CA THR A 222 -21.68 8.03 2.79
C THR A 222 -21.57 7.43 4.19
N GLU A 223 -20.51 6.67 4.46
CA GLU A 223 -20.30 6.01 5.76
C GLU A 223 -19.91 7.03 6.85
N PHE A 224 -19.12 8.06 6.51
CA PHE A 224 -18.81 9.15 7.44
C PHE A 224 -20.07 9.89 7.87
N VAL A 225 -20.95 10.27 6.94
CA VAL A 225 -22.21 10.95 7.26
C VAL A 225 -23.13 10.07 8.11
N LYS A 226 -23.23 8.76 7.80
CA LYS A 226 -24.07 7.83 8.58
C LYS A 226 -23.57 7.60 9.99
N LYS A 227 -22.25 7.49 10.15
CA LYS A 227 -21.64 7.25 11.46
C LYS A 227 -21.63 8.52 12.31
N ASP A 228 -21.43 9.67 11.68
CA ASP A 228 -21.27 10.99 12.30
C ASP A 228 -20.03 11.12 13.21
N GLU A 229 -19.73 10.14 14.07
CA GLU A 229 -18.50 10.08 14.85
C GLU A 229 -17.27 9.91 13.95
N CYS A 230 -16.24 10.74 14.13
CA CYS A 230 -15.13 10.85 13.20
C CYS A 230 -13.78 11.10 13.92
N ASP A 231 -12.96 10.06 14.05
CA ASP A 231 -11.63 10.14 14.70
C ASP A 231 -10.60 10.90 13.83
N ASN A 232 -10.84 11.04 12.54
CA ASN A 232 -9.93 11.67 11.58
C ASN A 232 -10.53 12.93 10.91
N ILE A 233 -11.23 13.73 11.68
CA ILE A 233 -12.01 14.89 11.19
C ILE A 233 -11.16 15.90 10.39
N ASN A 234 -9.87 16.05 10.75
CA ASN A 234 -8.92 16.89 10.00
C ASN A 234 -8.73 16.38 8.57
N ASP A 235 -8.69 15.05 8.39
CA ASP A 235 -8.49 14.43 7.09
C ASP A 235 -9.73 14.58 6.20
N VAL A 236 -10.91 14.49 6.81
CA VAL A 236 -12.19 14.75 6.11
C VAL A 236 -12.26 16.21 5.68
N ALA A 237 -11.86 17.16 6.53
CA ALA A 237 -11.80 18.58 6.17
C ALA A 237 -10.85 18.81 4.99
N MET A 238 -9.63 18.26 5.03
CA MET A 238 -8.64 18.38 3.96
C MET A 238 -9.10 17.73 2.66
N PHE A 239 -9.75 16.57 2.74
CA PHE A 239 -10.33 15.91 1.56
C PHE A 239 -11.38 16.80 0.87
N LEU A 240 -12.33 17.34 1.61
CA LEU A 240 -13.38 18.18 1.04
C LEU A 240 -12.84 19.50 0.49
N ILE A 241 -11.86 20.11 1.16
CA ILE A 241 -11.14 21.28 0.63
C ILE A 241 -10.45 20.91 -0.68
N SER A 242 -9.74 19.79 -0.70
CA SER A 242 -9.00 19.34 -1.87
C SER A 242 -9.92 19.04 -3.07
N VAL A 243 -11.05 18.39 -2.85
CA VAL A 243 -12.05 18.16 -3.91
C VAL A 243 -12.59 19.49 -4.45
N ASN A 244 -12.91 20.44 -3.58
CA ASN A 244 -13.43 21.74 -4.00
C ASN A 244 -12.42 22.54 -4.84
N GLU A 245 -11.15 22.60 -4.39
CA GLU A 245 -10.09 23.37 -5.06
C GLU A 245 -9.66 22.72 -6.39
N ASN A 246 -9.35 21.41 -6.37
CA ASN A 246 -8.78 20.73 -7.56
C ASN A 246 -9.80 20.44 -8.66
N PHE A 247 -11.09 20.37 -8.34
CA PHE A 247 -12.16 20.12 -9.32
C PHE A 247 -13.10 21.31 -9.50
N HIS A 248 -12.74 22.48 -8.98
CA HIS A 248 -13.41 23.77 -9.19
C HIS A 248 -14.92 23.72 -8.93
N LEU A 249 -15.34 23.04 -7.83
CA LEU A 249 -16.76 22.88 -7.53
C LEU A 249 -17.44 24.24 -7.21
N GLY A 250 -16.67 25.23 -6.82
CA GLY A 250 -17.17 26.57 -6.48
C GLY A 250 -18.03 26.58 -5.21
N ILE A 251 -17.89 25.56 -4.35
CA ILE A 251 -18.59 25.50 -3.08
C ILE A 251 -18.01 26.57 -2.16
N LYS A 252 -18.87 27.48 -1.69
CA LYS A 252 -18.45 28.46 -0.68
C LYS A 252 -18.19 27.73 0.64
N TYR A 253 -17.05 28.02 1.25
CA TYR A 253 -16.67 27.34 2.49
C TYR A 253 -17.62 27.62 3.65
N SER A 254 -18.29 28.77 3.68
CA SER A 254 -19.39 29.05 4.63
C SER A 254 -20.62 28.18 4.44
N ASP A 255 -20.83 27.66 3.23
CA ASP A 255 -21.96 26.78 2.93
C ASP A 255 -21.61 25.31 3.21
N LEU A 256 -20.30 24.96 3.21
CA LEU A 256 -19.77 23.63 3.46
C LEU A 256 -19.45 23.39 4.95
N PHE A 257 -18.65 24.30 5.53
CA PHE A 257 -18.14 24.15 6.88
C PHE A 257 -18.81 25.09 7.87
N LYS A 258 -18.85 24.69 9.12
CA LYS A 258 -19.16 25.54 10.25
C LYS A 258 -17.93 26.33 10.71
N GLU A 259 -18.16 27.37 11.52
CA GLU A 259 -17.06 28.04 12.20
C GLU A 259 -16.43 27.12 13.27
N PRO A 260 -15.11 27.20 13.50
CA PRO A 260 -14.20 28.24 13.02
C PRO A 260 -13.55 27.98 11.68
N LEU A 261 -13.73 26.79 11.05
CA LEU A 261 -13.06 26.45 9.80
C LEU A 261 -13.53 27.30 8.61
N ALA A 262 -14.84 27.57 8.50
CA ALA A 262 -15.43 28.28 7.37
C ALA A 262 -14.71 29.58 7.00
N SER A 263 -14.37 30.40 8.00
CA SER A 263 -13.68 31.69 7.81
C SER A 263 -12.16 31.54 7.65
N ARG A 264 -11.57 30.40 8.03
CA ARG A 264 -10.11 30.21 8.11
C ARG A 264 -9.56 29.16 7.13
N VAL A 265 -10.37 28.65 6.20
CA VAL A 265 -9.94 27.66 5.22
C VAL A 265 -8.73 28.10 4.42
N GLN A 266 -8.63 29.40 4.09
CA GLN A 266 -7.49 29.93 3.34
C GLN A 266 -6.15 29.80 4.08
N GLU A 267 -6.16 29.75 5.41
CA GLU A 267 -4.96 29.49 6.20
C GLU A 267 -4.52 28.03 6.02
N VAL A 268 -5.47 27.09 6.02
CA VAL A 268 -5.21 25.65 5.79
C VAL A 268 -4.65 25.43 4.38
N ILE A 269 -5.28 26.03 3.36
CA ILE A 269 -4.84 25.92 1.95
C ILE A 269 -3.42 26.43 1.77
N LYS A 270 -3.07 27.56 2.39
CA LYS A 270 -1.74 28.15 2.27
C LYS A 270 -0.66 27.40 3.05
N SER A 271 -0.97 26.99 4.28
CA SER A 271 0.01 26.34 5.14
C SER A 271 0.26 24.88 4.75
N LYS A 272 -0.78 24.18 4.27
CA LYS A 272 -0.78 22.72 4.03
C LYS A 272 -0.39 21.90 5.26
N ASP A 273 -0.51 22.51 6.43
CA ASP A 273 -0.15 21.97 7.73
C ASP A 273 -1.41 21.64 8.52
N LYS A 274 -1.57 20.39 8.88
CA LYS A 274 -2.67 19.93 9.73
C LYS A 274 -2.64 20.56 11.14
N GLY A 275 -1.49 21.04 11.57
CA GLY A 275 -1.36 21.80 12.80
C GLY A 275 -2.29 23.01 12.83
N VAL A 276 -2.51 23.67 11.68
CA VAL A 276 -3.46 24.80 11.57
C VAL A 276 -4.89 24.36 11.90
N LEU A 277 -5.33 23.17 11.46
CA LEU A 277 -6.64 22.63 11.83
C LEU A 277 -6.75 22.41 13.35
N SER A 278 -5.66 21.99 13.98
CA SER A 278 -5.60 21.86 15.44
C SER A 278 -5.67 23.21 16.15
N ASP A 279 -4.95 24.20 15.64
CA ASP A 279 -4.91 25.56 16.22
C ASP A 279 -6.26 26.26 16.15
N ILE A 280 -7.02 26.02 15.08
CA ILE A 280 -8.38 26.55 14.93
C ILE A 280 -9.45 25.71 15.65
N GLY A 281 -9.07 24.59 16.25
CA GLY A 281 -9.94 23.76 17.08
C GLY A 281 -10.68 22.64 16.36
N VAL A 282 -10.45 22.41 15.06
CA VAL A 282 -11.08 21.32 14.29
C VAL A 282 -10.74 19.95 14.89
N SER A 283 -9.50 19.74 15.29
CA SER A 283 -9.04 18.47 15.90
C SER A 283 -9.71 18.11 17.24
N ARG A 284 -10.51 19.01 17.80
CA ARG A 284 -11.27 18.77 19.04
C ARG A 284 -12.70 18.33 18.78
N MET A 285 -13.14 18.38 17.53
CA MET A 285 -14.46 17.92 17.13
C MET A 285 -14.45 16.40 17.07
N GLU A 286 -15.49 15.77 17.57
CA GLU A 286 -15.65 14.32 17.59
C GLU A 286 -16.68 13.84 16.57
N TYR A 287 -17.54 14.76 16.13
CA TYR A 287 -18.65 14.46 15.22
C TYR A 287 -18.57 15.29 13.95
N LEU A 288 -18.93 14.67 12.83
CA LEU A 288 -18.90 15.31 11.53
C LEU A 288 -19.90 16.49 11.42
N HIS A 289 -21.04 16.37 12.14
CA HIS A 289 -22.03 17.45 12.21
C HIS A 289 -21.49 18.71 12.94
N GLU A 290 -20.40 18.63 13.70
CA GLU A 290 -19.74 19.81 14.29
C GLU A 290 -18.95 20.57 13.23
N LEU A 291 -18.44 19.86 12.22
CA LEU A 291 -17.63 20.40 11.13
C LEU A 291 -18.48 20.92 9.96
N LEU A 292 -19.46 20.12 9.54
CA LEU A 292 -20.23 20.35 8.32
C LEU A 292 -21.55 21.08 8.57
N GLN A 293 -21.96 21.88 7.58
CA GLN A 293 -23.31 22.46 7.56
C GLN A 293 -24.36 21.35 7.40
N PRO A 294 -25.58 21.53 7.94
CA PRO A 294 -26.64 20.51 7.90
C PRO A 294 -26.94 19.98 6.50
N ALA A 295 -26.85 20.82 5.48
CA ALA A 295 -27.06 20.41 4.08
C ALA A 295 -26.06 19.36 3.59
N TYR A 296 -24.87 19.29 4.18
CA TYR A 296 -23.84 18.29 3.85
C TYR A 296 -23.87 17.07 4.79
N MET A 297 -24.76 17.06 5.78
CA MET A 297 -25.06 15.91 6.61
C MET A 297 -26.33 15.15 6.16
N ASP A 298 -27.07 15.70 5.22
CA ASP A 298 -28.27 15.07 4.65
C ASP A 298 -27.95 14.47 3.28
N LEU A 299 -27.88 13.13 3.22
CA LEU A 299 -27.55 12.38 1.98
C LEU A 299 -28.57 12.61 0.85
N GLU A 300 -29.77 13.13 1.16
CA GLU A 300 -30.82 13.44 0.18
C GLU A 300 -30.80 14.91 -0.27
N SER A 301 -29.96 15.74 0.33
CA SER A 301 -29.85 17.16 -0.07
C SER A 301 -29.28 17.33 -1.47
N GLU A 302 -29.63 18.41 -2.14
CA GLU A 302 -29.11 18.73 -3.48
C GLU A 302 -27.58 19.02 -3.43
N GLN A 303 -27.09 19.55 -2.31
CA GLN A 303 -25.66 19.81 -2.08
C GLN A 303 -24.86 18.51 -2.05
N VAL A 304 -25.33 17.52 -1.28
CA VAL A 304 -24.69 16.21 -1.22
C VAL A 304 -24.83 15.45 -2.54
N LYS A 305 -25.96 15.49 -3.21
CA LYS A 305 -26.13 14.88 -4.54
C LYS A 305 -25.13 15.46 -5.55
N ALA A 306 -24.92 16.77 -5.55
CA ALA A 306 -23.93 17.41 -6.42
C ALA A 306 -22.49 17.00 -6.08
N LEU A 307 -22.14 16.93 -4.78
CA LEU A 307 -20.85 16.44 -4.33
C LEU A 307 -20.65 14.96 -4.73
N MET A 308 -21.63 14.10 -4.48
CA MET A 308 -21.57 12.67 -4.81
C MET A 308 -21.43 12.44 -6.33
N ALA A 309 -22.09 13.25 -7.16
CA ALA A 309 -21.91 13.18 -8.61
C ALA A 309 -20.43 13.44 -9.00
N LYS A 310 -19.77 14.41 -8.36
CA LYS A 310 -18.34 14.66 -8.58
C LYS A 310 -17.46 13.51 -8.04
N LEU A 311 -17.75 13.01 -6.85
CA LEU A 311 -17.02 11.87 -6.30
C LEU A 311 -17.14 10.63 -7.21
N ALA A 312 -18.30 10.41 -7.82
CA ALA A 312 -18.51 9.35 -8.82
C ALA A 312 -17.65 9.52 -10.08
N GLU A 313 -17.43 10.77 -10.52
CA GLU A 313 -16.56 11.06 -11.67
C GLU A 313 -15.09 10.75 -11.36
N ILE A 314 -14.63 11.10 -10.15
CA ILE A 314 -13.22 11.01 -9.77
C ILE A 314 -12.84 9.70 -9.08
N LYS A 315 -13.76 8.80 -8.78
CA LYS A 315 -13.43 7.55 -8.08
C LYS A 315 -12.54 6.63 -8.92
N ILE A 316 -11.80 5.77 -8.24
CA ILE A 316 -10.83 4.85 -8.85
C ILE A 316 -11.46 4.02 -9.97
N THR A 317 -12.65 3.48 -9.75
CA THR A 317 -13.30 2.54 -10.68
C THR A 317 -13.91 3.20 -11.92
N ASN A 318 -14.08 4.54 -11.90
CA ASN A 318 -14.70 5.23 -13.04
C ASN A 318 -13.80 5.20 -14.28
N GLY A 319 -14.33 4.70 -15.39
CA GLY A 319 -13.62 4.63 -16.67
C GLY A 319 -12.43 3.66 -16.69
N TRP A 320 -12.24 2.83 -15.66
CA TRP A 320 -11.14 1.87 -15.60
C TRP A 320 -11.57 0.49 -16.13
N GLU A 321 -10.83 -0.01 -17.13
CA GLU A 321 -10.86 -1.39 -17.57
C GLU A 321 -9.55 -2.06 -17.14
N PRO A 322 -9.56 -2.79 -16.00
CA PRO A 322 -8.34 -3.29 -15.40
C PRO A 322 -7.74 -4.46 -16.17
N ASP A 323 -6.42 -4.46 -16.32
CA ASP A 323 -5.66 -5.55 -16.95
C ASP A 323 -5.63 -6.78 -16.01
N LEU A 324 -6.26 -7.87 -16.42
CA LEU A 324 -6.34 -9.11 -15.63
C LEU A 324 -4.99 -9.80 -15.38
N THR A 325 -3.93 -9.34 -16.03
CA THR A 325 -2.56 -9.82 -15.73
C THR A 325 -1.96 -9.16 -14.48
N GLN A 326 -2.57 -8.07 -14.00
CA GLN A 326 -2.14 -7.40 -12.77
C GLN A 326 -2.49 -8.23 -11.53
N ARG A 327 -1.75 -7.99 -10.45
CA ARG A 327 -1.93 -8.65 -9.17
C ARG A 327 -2.10 -7.62 -8.07
N TYR A 328 -3.13 -7.80 -7.25
CA TYR A 328 -3.45 -6.91 -6.13
C TYR A 328 -3.41 -7.66 -4.80
N TYR A 329 -2.87 -7.01 -3.79
CA TYR A 329 -3.05 -7.36 -2.38
C TYR A 329 -3.73 -6.18 -1.70
N ILE A 330 -4.95 -6.39 -1.19
CA ILE A 330 -5.77 -5.36 -0.56
C ILE A 330 -6.03 -5.79 0.88
N GLU A 331 -5.50 -5.01 1.82
CA GLU A 331 -5.73 -5.19 3.25
C GLU A 331 -6.58 -4.05 3.81
N HIS A 332 -7.44 -4.37 4.76
CA HIS A 332 -8.18 -3.36 5.53
C HIS A 332 -8.60 -3.93 6.87
N SER A 333 -8.44 -3.16 7.95
CA SER A 333 -8.99 -3.55 9.25
C SER A 333 -10.50 -3.32 9.29
N ARG A 334 -11.25 -4.29 9.82
CA ARG A 334 -12.69 -4.13 10.06
C ARG A 334 -13.01 -3.07 11.11
N HIS A 335 -12.07 -2.80 11.99
CA HIS A 335 -12.17 -1.82 13.07
C HIS A 335 -11.35 -0.56 12.79
N ASP A 336 -11.06 -0.32 11.51
CA ASP A 336 -10.42 0.92 11.08
C ASP A 336 -11.29 2.12 11.48
N ASN A 337 -10.73 2.97 12.33
CA ASN A 337 -11.45 4.12 12.86
C ASN A 337 -11.30 5.39 11.99
N TYR A 338 -10.44 5.34 10.95
CA TYR A 338 -10.20 6.46 10.02
C TYR A 338 -10.89 6.23 8.69
N VAL A 339 -10.77 5.05 8.12
CA VAL A 339 -11.31 4.75 6.79
C VAL A 339 -12.29 3.57 6.87
N PRO A 340 -13.55 3.76 6.47
CA PRO A 340 -14.52 2.68 6.49
C PRO A 340 -14.10 1.48 5.64
N VAL A 341 -14.14 0.27 6.21
CA VAL A 341 -13.81 -0.98 5.50
C VAL A 341 -14.68 -1.19 4.25
N GLN A 342 -15.86 -0.58 4.22
CA GLN A 342 -16.77 -0.59 3.08
C GLN A 342 -16.12 -0.05 1.79
N CYS A 343 -15.14 0.84 1.90
CA CYS A 343 -14.37 1.35 0.75
C CYS A 343 -13.55 0.23 0.10
N ALA A 344 -12.85 -0.57 0.89
CA ALA A 344 -12.08 -1.71 0.40
C ALA A 344 -13.01 -2.80 -0.16
N ARG A 345 -14.11 -3.11 0.53
CA ARG A 345 -15.12 -4.07 0.06
C ARG A 345 -15.73 -3.67 -1.28
N ALA A 346 -16.05 -2.40 -1.47
CA ALA A 346 -16.59 -1.89 -2.73
C ALA A 346 -15.62 -2.13 -3.89
N LEU A 347 -14.34 -1.77 -3.72
CA LEU A 347 -13.32 -2.01 -4.75
C LEU A 347 -13.09 -3.50 -5.00
N VAL A 348 -13.00 -4.32 -3.95
CA VAL A 348 -12.83 -5.78 -4.08
C VAL A 348 -13.99 -6.41 -4.84
N THR A 349 -15.23 -6.04 -4.52
CA THR A 349 -16.42 -6.52 -5.24
C THR A 349 -16.34 -6.12 -6.71
N TRP A 350 -16.04 -4.86 -7.00
CA TRP A 350 -15.90 -4.38 -8.37
C TRP A 350 -14.78 -5.11 -9.14
N LEU A 351 -13.60 -5.36 -8.54
CA LEU A 351 -12.53 -6.12 -9.17
C LEU A 351 -12.96 -7.57 -9.46
N ARG A 352 -13.73 -8.20 -8.57
CA ARG A 352 -14.29 -9.54 -8.79
C ARG A 352 -15.27 -9.56 -9.97
N ASP A 353 -16.13 -8.55 -10.07
CA ASP A 353 -17.06 -8.39 -11.18
C ASP A 353 -16.32 -8.20 -12.51
N LYS A 354 -15.11 -7.63 -12.50
CA LYS A 354 -14.21 -7.51 -13.65
C LYS A 354 -13.43 -8.81 -13.96
N GLY A 355 -13.58 -9.86 -13.17
CA GLY A 355 -12.95 -11.16 -13.41
C GLY A 355 -11.66 -11.43 -12.61
N PHE A 356 -11.32 -10.58 -11.66
CA PHE A 356 -10.24 -10.89 -10.72
C PHE A 356 -10.66 -11.98 -9.75
N THR A 357 -9.77 -12.92 -9.48
CA THR A 357 -10.07 -14.08 -8.64
C THR A 357 -9.07 -14.25 -7.52
N ALA A 358 -9.57 -14.61 -6.34
CA ALA A 358 -8.76 -15.21 -5.30
C ALA A 358 -8.60 -16.70 -5.65
N SER A 359 -7.35 -17.14 -5.75
CA SER A 359 -7.03 -18.55 -5.95
C SER A 359 -5.97 -18.95 -4.94
N LEU A 360 -6.09 -20.14 -4.38
CA LEU A 360 -5.03 -20.72 -3.55
C LEU A 360 -3.88 -21.27 -4.39
N VAL A 361 -4.02 -21.25 -5.72
CA VAL A 361 -2.95 -21.66 -6.64
C VAL A 361 -2.03 -20.46 -6.89
N PRO A 362 -0.77 -20.55 -6.50
CA PRO A 362 0.23 -19.56 -6.83
C PRO A 362 0.30 -19.30 -8.35
N GLY A 363 0.50 -18.03 -8.71
CA GLY A 363 0.54 -17.62 -10.12
C GLY A 363 -0.82 -17.53 -10.83
N LYS A 364 -1.90 -18.06 -10.23
CA LYS A 364 -3.28 -17.88 -10.74
C LYS A 364 -4.10 -16.88 -9.94
N THR A 365 -3.61 -16.48 -8.75
CA THR A 365 -4.26 -15.47 -7.92
C THR A 365 -3.86 -14.10 -8.41
N ASN A 366 -4.81 -13.32 -8.90
CA ASN A 366 -4.59 -11.93 -9.24
C ASN A 366 -5.25 -10.96 -8.24
N LEU A 367 -6.05 -11.47 -7.30
CA LEU A 367 -6.61 -10.70 -6.19
C LEU A 367 -6.45 -11.44 -4.87
N GLN A 368 -5.64 -10.89 -3.97
CA GLN A 368 -5.54 -11.33 -2.58
C GLN A 368 -6.12 -10.24 -1.69
N THR A 369 -6.95 -10.63 -0.73
CA THR A 369 -7.56 -9.71 0.22
C THR A 369 -7.30 -10.20 1.64
N CYS A 370 -7.06 -9.27 2.55
CA CYS A 370 -6.95 -9.53 3.97
C CYS A 370 -7.78 -8.48 4.72
N MET A 371 -9.01 -8.82 5.02
CA MET A 371 -9.83 -8.01 5.91
C MET A 371 -9.44 -8.40 7.33
N VAL A 372 -8.52 -7.63 7.92
CA VAL A 372 -7.89 -7.96 9.21
C VAL A 372 -8.93 -8.16 10.29
N VAL A 373 -8.86 -9.30 10.94
CA VAL A 373 -9.84 -9.76 11.92
C VAL A 373 -9.62 -9.22 13.30
N PHE A 374 -8.40 -8.76 13.60
CA PHE A 374 -8.11 -8.17 14.90
C PHE A 374 -8.78 -6.80 15.02
N LYS A 375 -9.16 -6.42 16.23
CA LYS A 375 -9.66 -5.07 16.54
C LYS A 375 -8.53 -4.04 16.42
N LEU A 376 -7.96 -3.89 15.23
CA LEU A 376 -6.87 -2.95 14.95
C LEU A 376 -7.42 -1.63 14.46
N LYS A 377 -7.06 -0.55 15.14
CA LYS A 377 -7.27 0.81 14.63
C LYS A 377 -6.38 1.06 13.40
N HIS A 378 -6.68 2.11 12.64
CA HIS A 378 -6.02 2.45 11.38
C HIS A 378 -4.48 2.35 11.42
N GLN A 379 -3.84 3.03 12.37
CA GLN A 379 -2.38 3.04 12.48
C GLN A 379 -1.79 1.67 12.84
N GLN A 380 -2.48 0.91 13.68
CA GLN A 380 -2.07 -0.44 14.07
C GLN A 380 -2.14 -1.40 12.89
N SER A 381 -3.20 -1.32 12.08
CA SER A 381 -3.31 -2.13 10.86
C SER A 381 -2.21 -1.80 9.86
N GLY A 382 -1.75 -0.54 9.81
CA GLY A 382 -0.63 -0.12 8.97
C GLY A 382 0.67 -0.85 9.28
N ILE A 383 0.95 -1.13 10.57
CA ILE A 383 2.13 -1.92 10.97
C ILE A 383 2.01 -3.35 10.46
N VAL A 384 0.83 -3.96 10.62
CA VAL A 384 0.54 -5.32 10.14
C VAL A 384 0.74 -5.39 8.62
N TRP A 385 0.10 -4.49 7.89
CA TRP A 385 0.24 -4.37 6.45
C TRP A 385 1.70 -4.20 6.01
N ALA A 386 2.46 -3.34 6.69
CA ALA A 386 3.86 -3.10 6.35
C ALA A 386 4.72 -4.37 6.49
N ILE A 387 4.55 -5.12 7.59
CA ILE A 387 5.28 -6.36 7.81
C ILE A 387 4.92 -7.41 6.73
N GLN A 388 3.64 -7.55 6.40
CA GLN A 388 3.18 -8.49 5.36
C GLN A 388 3.73 -8.10 3.99
N THR A 389 3.69 -6.82 3.65
CA THR A 389 4.16 -6.29 2.39
C THR A 389 5.67 -6.46 2.24
N ILE A 390 6.44 -6.10 3.28
CA ILE A 390 7.90 -6.29 3.30
C ILE A 390 8.26 -7.76 3.12
N ALA A 391 7.60 -8.67 3.85
CA ALA A 391 7.84 -10.10 3.71
C ALA A 391 7.49 -10.61 2.31
N ALA A 392 6.34 -10.20 1.76
CA ALA A 392 5.92 -10.62 0.43
C ALA A 392 6.89 -10.14 -0.67
N ILE A 393 7.36 -8.90 -0.59
CA ILE A 393 8.33 -8.34 -1.53
C ILE A 393 9.68 -9.05 -1.38
N GLN A 394 10.15 -9.25 -0.15
CA GLN A 394 11.43 -9.89 0.14
C GLN A 394 11.50 -11.32 -0.41
N PHE A 395 10.41 -12.06 -0.27
CA PHE A 395 10.34 -13.46 -0.72
C PHE A 395 9.80 -13.61 -2.14
N TRP A 396 9.51 -12.49 -2.84
CA TRP A 396 8.95 -12.53 -4.19
C TRP A 396 9.79 -13.32 -5.20
N PRO A 397 11.13 -13.13 -5.29
CA PRO A 397 11.96 -13.88 -6.21
C PRO A 397 11.88 -15.39 -6.00
N VAL A 398 11.61 -15.80 -4.76
CA VAL A 398 11.49 -17.21 -4.35
C VAL A 398 10.09 -17.75 -4.65
N LEU A 399 9.06 -16.94 -4.39
CA LEU A 399 7.65 -17.34 -4.56
C LEU A 399 7.22 -17.41 -6.03
N TYR A 400 7.84 -16.61 -6.90
CA TYR A 400 7.43 -16.44 -8.30
C TYR A 400 8.56 -16.77 -9.29
N TYR A 401 9.51 -17.61 -8.88
CA TYR A 401 10.55 -18.09 -9.77
C TYR A 401 9.96 -19.03 -10.83
N GLU A 402 10.23 -18.74 -12.13
CA GLU A 402 9.69 -19.49 -13.27
C GLU A 402 10.47 -20.78 -13.61
N GLY A 403 11.53 -21.10 -12.86
CA GLY A 403 12.36 -22.28 -13.07
C GLY A 403 12.04 -23.45 -12.13
N ASP A 404 13.01 -24.31 -11.88
CA ASP A 404 12.91 -25.37 -10.86
C ASP A 404 12.88 -24.76 -9.45
N GLN A 405 11.66 -24.48 -8.99
CA GLN A 405 11.41 -23.82 -7.71
C GLN A 405 11.99 -24.62 -6.53
N ASN A 406 11.98 -25.96 -6.61
CA ASN A 406 12.52 -26.81 -5.56
C ASN A 406 14.04 -26.68 -5.42
N ARG A 407 14.75 -26.54 -6.54
CA ARG A 407 16.20 -26.34 -6.56
C ARG A 407 16.56 -24.94 -6.10
N TYR A 408 15.87 -23.94 -6.63
CA TYR A 408 16.07 -22.55 -6.24
C TYR A 408 15.83 -22.34 -4.75
N TYR A 409 14.75 -22.91 -4.20
CA TYR A 409 14.44 -22.89 -2.78
C TYR A 409 15.54 -23.49 -1.93
N ARG A 410 16.01 -24.69 -2.30
CA ARG A 410 17.12 -25.35 -1.59
C ARG A 410 18.39 -24.54 -1.60
N ASP A 411 18.67 -23.87 -2.72
CA ASP A 411 19.87 -23.06 -2.86
C ASP A 411 19.77 -21.73 -2.07
N GLN A 412 18.58 -21.11 -1.99
CA GLN A 412 18.37 -19.89 -1.21
C GLN A 412 18.30 -20.14 0.31
N VAL A 413 17.73 -21.25 0.75
CA VAL A 413 17.67 -21.61 2.19
C VAL A 413 18.91 -22.33 2.69
N LYS A 414 19.75 -22.81 1.80
CA LYS A 414 20.98 -23.54 2.14
C LYS A 414 21.91 -22.73 3.03
N ASP A 415 21.99 -21.44 2.80
CA ASP A 415 22.85 -20.51 3.52
C ASP A 415 22.08 -19.68 4.58
N LEU A 416 20.76 -19.92 4.71
CA LEU A 416 19.96 -19.27 5.74
C LEU A 416 20.28 -19.91 7.09
N ASP A 417 20.95 -19.18 7.95
CA ASP A 417 21.18 -19.60 9.33
C ASP A 417 19.88 -19.49 10.13
N ILE A 418 19.07 -20.55 10.02
CA ILE A 418 17.78 -20.68 10.71
C ILE A 418 17.97 -20.47 12.22
N MET A 419 19.11 -20.91 12.79
CA MET A 419 19.39 -20.73 14.21
C MET A 419 19.62 -19.24 14.54
N LYS A 420 20.24 -18.50 13.65
CA LYS A 420 20.40 -17.04 13.81
C LYS A 420 19.06 -16.31 13.74
N VAL A 421 18.17 -16.72 12.84
CA VAL A 421 16.80 -16.19 12.75
C VAL A 421 16.03 -16.50 14.03
N LEU A 422 16.03 -17.77 14.48
CA LEU A 422 15.36 -18.21 15.69
C LEU A 422 15.89 -17.50 16.94
N THR A 423 17.22 -17.37 17.06
CA THR A 423 17.87 -16.66 18.19
C THR A 423 17.53 -15.17 18.16
N THR A 424 17.38 -14.59 16.98
CA THR A 424 16.97 -13.17 16.85
C THR A 424 15.52 -13.00 17.28
N LEU A 425 14.63 -13.93 16.89
CA LEU A 425 13.23 -13.94 17.33
C LEU A 425 13.11 -14.12 18.86
N GLU A 426 13.91 -15.02 19.46
CA GLU A 426 13.97 -15.18 20.92
C GLU A 426 14.45 -13.93 21.65
N LYS A 427 15.45 -13.21 21.08
CA LYS A 427 15.90 -11.92 21.63
C LYS A 427 14.85 -10.83 21.55
N LEU A 428 13.93 -10.96 20.59
CA LEU A 428 12.75 -10.07 20.44
C LEU A 428 11.58 -10.48 21.35
N GLY A 429 11.79 -11.46 22.25
CA GLY A 429 10.76 -11.91 23.20
C GLY A 429 9.80 -12.96 22.66
N LEU A 430 10.06 -13.53 21.48
CA LEU A 430 9.20 -14.52 20.86
C LEU A 430 9.56 -15.93 21.38
N ASP A 431 8.59 -16.63 21.97
CA ASP A 431 8.81 -18.01 22.43
C ASP A 431 8.82 -18.98 21.23
N VAL A 432 9.99 -19.16 20.66
CA VAL A 432 10.23 -20.05 19.51
C VAL A 432 9.79 -21.48 19.78
N ARG A 433 9.75 -21.90 21.07
CA ARG A 433 9.29 -23.24 21.47
C ARG A 433 7.81 -23.47 21.20
N LYS A 434 6.97 -22.41 21.28
CA LYS A 434 5.56 -22.47 20.88
C LYS A 434 5.40 -22.71 19.38
N VAL A 435 6.33 -22.19 18.58
CA VAL A 435 6.35 -22.38 17.11
C VAL A 435 6.81 -23.78 16.73
N VAL A 436 7.76 -24.35 17.47
CA VAL A 436 8.34 -25.69 17.20
C VAL A 436 7.43 -26.82 17.67
N ASN A 437 6.56 -26.60 18.64
CA ASN A 437 5.59 -27.59 19.15
C ASN A 437 4.52 -28.03 18.13
N LEU A 438 4.51 -27.45 16.94
CA LEU A 438 3.70 -27.91 15.80
C LEU A 438 3.97 -29.39 15.41
N LYS A 439 5.13 -29.96 15.75
CA LYS A 439 5.40 -31.39 15.55
C LYS A 439 4.66 -32.32 16.54
N ALA A 440 4.37 -31.84 17.73
CA ALA A 440 3.63 -32.61 18.74
C ALA A 440 2.12 -32.66 18.45
N ALA A 441 1.55 -31.54 17.95
CA ALA A 441 0.14 -31.48 17.57
C ALA A 441 -0.22 -32.40 16.38
N LYS A 442 0.74 -32.73 15.51
CA LYS A 442 0.55 -33.65 14.37
C LYS A 442 0.26 -35.11 14.76
N ARG A 443 0.57 -35.54 15.97
CA ARG A 443 0.43 -36.93 16.39
C ARG A 443 -0.90 -37.29 17.07
N GLN A 444 -1.67 -36.29 17.54
CA GLN A 444 -2.82 -36.56 18.41
C GLN A 444 -4.21 -36.58 17.77
N ASN A 445 -4.42 -36.11 16.54
CA ASN A 445 -5.77 -35.91 15.99
C ASN A 445 -6.02 -36.56 14.62
N ARG A 446 -6.11 -37.88 14.60
CA ARG A 446 -6.44 -38.65 13.38
C ARG A 446 -7.92 -39.00 13.20
N ALA A 447 -8.86 -38.54 14.02
CA ALA A 447 -10.13 -39.26 14.12
C ALA A 447 -11.45 -38.49 14.01
N ASN A 448 -11.53 -37.20 13.70
CA ASN A 448 -12.86 -36.55 13.58
C ASN A 448 -12.94 -35.52 12.47
N LEU A 449 -13.64 -35.90 11.39
CA LEU A 449 -14.09 -35.04 10.31
C LEU A 449 -15.46 -34.45 10.70
N GLY A 450 -15.48 -33.61 11.73
CA GLY A 450 -16.62 -32.76 12.07
C GLY A 450 -16.62 -31.49 11.22
N PRO A 451 -17.56 -30.56 11.46
CA PRO A 451 -17.52 -29.26 10.82
C PRO A 451 -16.13 -28.64 10.90
N LEU A 452 -15.76 -27.88 9.89
CA LEU A 452 -14.40 -27.36 9.62
C LEU A 452 -13.68 -26.85 10.89
N PHE A 453 -14.44 -26.21 11.78
CA PHE A 453 -13.97 -25.67 13.07
C PHE A 453 -13.60 -26.73 14.12
N ASN A 454 -14.03 -27.99 13.95
CA ASN A 454 -13.62 -29.09 14.82
C ASN A 454 -12.36 -29.81 14.29
N LEU A 455 -11.91 -29.47 13.06
CA LEU A 455 -10.73 -30.06 12.43
C LEU A 455 -9.42 -29.49 12.94
N ILE A 456 -9.42 -28.31 13.52
CA ILE A 456 -8.23 -27.64 14.04
C ILE A 456 -8.40 -27.51 15.54
N PRO A 457 -7.76 -28.37 16.38
CA PRO A 457 -7.84 -28.26 17.82
C PRO A 457 -7.37 -26.88 18.29
N GLY A 458 -8.14 -26.25 19.15
CA GLY A 458 -7.82 -24.93 19.69
C GLY A 458 -8.25 -23.74 18.81
N ILE A 459 -8.89 -23.99 17.64
CA ILE A 459 -9.32 -22.87 16.81
C ILE A 459 -10.45 -22.07 17.45
N LYS A 460 -11.38 -22.73 18.18
CA LYS A 460 -12.44 -22.05 18.91
C LYS A 460 -11.89 -21.20 20.03
N GLU A 461 -10.93 -21.75 20.78
CA GLU A 461 -10.23 -21.05 21.84
C GLU A 461 -9.32 -19.94 21.29
N ALA A 462 -8.73 -20.16 20.12
CA ALA A 462 -7.95 -19.12 19.44
C ALA A 462 -8.84 -18.00 18.90
N LEU A 463 -9.98 -18.34 18.30
CA LEU A 463 -10.97 -17.36 17.84
C LEU A 463 -11.56 -16.58 19.01
N ALA A 464 -11.88 -17.24 20.12
CA ALA A 464 -12.39 -16.60 21.33
C ALA A 464 -11.37 -15.62 21.94
N LYS A 465 -10.08 -15.94 21.89
CA LYS A 465 -9.02 -15.04 22.37
C LYS A 465 -8.85 -13.77 21.54
N VAL A 466 -9.31 -13.75 20.32
CA VAL A 466 -9.28 -12.59 19.41
C VAL A 466 -10.68 -12.03 19.15
N ASP A 467 -11.65 -12.41 19.98
CA ASP A 467 -13.06 -11.97 19.90
C ASP A 467 -13.70 -12.18 18.52
N LEU A 468 -13.41 -13.34 17.91
CA LEU A 468 -13.97 -13.75 16.64
C LEU A 468 -15.02 -14.83 16.81
N THR A 469 -16.11 -14.67 16.10
CA THR A 469 -17.14 -15.68 15.94
C THR A 469 -16.93 -16.53 14.67
N PRO A 470 -17.55 -17.71 14.57
CA PRO A 470 -17.61 -18.45 13.31
C PRO A 470 -18.21 -17.64 12.16
N ASP A 471 -19.13 -16.72 12.44
CA ASP A 471 -19.76 -15.86 11.45
C ASP A 471 -18.76 -14.81 10.91
N ASP A 472 -17.92 -14.24 11.78
CA ASP A 472 -16.83 -13.36 11.37
C ASP A 472 -15.85 -14.07 10.43
N LEU A 473 -15.55 -15.34 10.71
CA LEU A 473 -14.66 -16.13 9.84
C LEU A 473 -15.33 -16.43 8.49
N SER A 474 -16.63 -16.73 8.49
CA SER A 474 -17.40 -16.94 7.25
C SER A 474 -17.44 -15.67 6.40
N GLU A 475 -17.70 -14.51 7.01
CA GLU A 475 -17.67 -13.21 6.35
C GLU A 475 -16.28 -12.89 5.78
N MET A 476 -15.20 -13.22 6.51
CA MET A 476 -13.82 -13.08 6.02
C MET A 476 -13.53 -13.94 4.80
N LEU A 477 -14.01 -15.20 4.81
CA LEU A 477 -13.86 -16.11 3.69
C LEU A 477 -14.59 -15.59 2.46
N GLU A 478 -15.81 -15.06 2.65
CA GLU A 478 -16.57 -14.41 1.59
C GLU A 478 -15.85 -13.17 1.08
N ASP A 479 -15.38 -12.29 1.96
CA ASP A 479 -14.62 -11.08 1.59
C ASP A 479 -13.31 -11.41 0.84
N SER A 480 -12.66 -12.53 1.19
CA SER A 480 -11.44 -12.98 0.51
C SER A 480 -11.72 -13.70 -0.82
N GLY A 481 -12.98 -14.08 -1.10
CA GLY A 481 -13.33 -14.94 -2.22
C GLY A 481 -12.86 -16.38 -2.07
N ILE A 482 -12.45 -16.79 -0.87
CA ILE A 482 -12.07 -18.15 -0.52
C ILE A 482 -13.33 -18.87 -0.08
N THR A 483 -13.67 -19.98 -0.74
CA THR A 483 -14.83 -20.78 -0.39
C THR A 483 -14.53 -21.73 0.76
N GLU A 484 -15.57 -22.18 1.52
CA GLU A 484 -15.45 -23.25 2.50
C GLU A 484 -14.77 -24.51 1.91
N LYS A 485 -14.99 -24.75 0.63
CA LYS A 485 -14.41 -25.85 -0.12
C LYS A 485 -12.89 -25.70 -0.27
N ASP A 486 -12.42 -24.47 -0.45
CA ASP A 486 -10.99 -24.17 -0.53
C ASP A 486 -10.32 -24.29 0.84
N VAL A 487 -10.98 -23.82 1.90
CA VAL A 487 -10.50 -24.00 3.29
C VAL A 487 -10.47 -25.49 3.66
N ALA A 488 -11.49 -26.26 3.29
CA ALA A 488 -11.52 -27.71 3.51
C ALA A 488 -10.36 -28.42 2.79
N ARG A 489 -10.05 -28.04 1.56
CA ARG A 489 -8.90 -28.58 0.80
C ARG A 489 -7.58 -28.28 1.50
N VAL A 490 -7.42 -27.05 2.00
CA VAL A 490 -6.24 -26.64 2.78
C VAL A 490 -6.13 -27.46 4.07
N ALA A 491 -7.22 -27.58 4.81
CA ALA A 491 -7.25 -28.32 6.06
C ALA A 491 -6.93 -29.82 5.86
N VAL A 492 -7.52 -30.46 4.85
CA VAL A 492 -7.23 -31.86 4.48
C VAL A 492 -5.75 -32.04 4.16
N TYR A 493 -5.17 -31.11 3.43
CA TYR A 493 -3.76 -31.16 3.08
C TYR A 493 -2.83 -30.99 4.30
N LEU A 494 -3.13 -30.00 5.16
CA LEU A 494 -2.33 -29.72 6.38
C LEU A 494 -2.38 -30.86 7.40
N LEU A 495 -3.49 -31.60 7.44
CA LEU A 495 -3.67 -32.73 8.34
C LEU A 495 -2.97 -34.00 7.84
N GLY A 496 -2.31 -33.97 6.69
CA GLY A 496 -1.51 -35.10 6.17
C GLY A 496 -2.32 -36.19 5.48
N PHE A 497 -3.57 -35.88 5.08
CA PHE A 497 -4.39 -36.82 4.28
C PHE A 497 -4.00 -36.85 2.79
N GLY A 498 -2.99 -36.08 2.38
CA GLY A 498 -2.50 -35.98 1.01
C GLY A 498 -1.58 -37.12 0.56
N GLY A 499 -1.66 -38.32 1.17
CA GLY A 499 -0.83 -39.46 0.82
C GLY A 499 -1.40 -40.36 -0.27
N ALA A 500 -2.61 -40.11 -0.79
CA ALA A 500 -3.16 -40.83 -1.93
C ALA A 500 -2.79 -40.10 -3.22
N ALA A 501 -2.35 -40.81 -4.24
CA ALA A 501 -2.01 -40.25 -5.55
C ALA A 501 -3.18 -39.41 -6.08
N PRO A 502 -2.95 -38.16 -6.51
CA PRO A 502 -4.00 -37.31 -7.00
C PRO A 502 -4.52 -37.80 -8.35
N ALA A 503 -5.80 -37.52 -8.63
CA ALA A 503 -6.36 -37.74 -9.96
C ALA A 503 -5.68 -36.79 -10.98
N GLU A 504 -5.60 -37.24 -12.22
CA GLU A 504 -4.98 -36.51 -13.34
C GLU A 504 -5.40 -35.02 -13.39
N GLY A 505 -4.46 -34.11 -13.35
CA GLY A 505 -4.68 -32.66 -13.29
C GLY A 505 -4.64 -32.02 -11.88
N ALA A 506 -4.56 -32.82 -10.82
CA ALA A 506 -4.44 -32.31 -9.44
C ALA A 506 -2.97 -32.20 -8.96
N GLU A 507 -2.04 -32.83 -9.66
CA GLU A 507 -0.61 -32.87 -9.31
C GLU A 507 0.00 -31.48 -9.20
N THR A 508 -0.26 -30.62 -10.18
CA THR A 508 0.27 -29.26 -10.21
C THR A 508 -0.28 -28.39 -9.06
N PHE A 509 -1.52 -28.60 -8.67
CA PHE A 509 -2.14 -27.92 -7.55
C PHE A 509 -1.53 -28.35 -6.22
N THR A 510 -1.40 -29.65 -6.02
CA THR A 510 -0.91 -30.23 -4.77
C THR A 510 0.56 -29.89 -4.53
N ASP A 511 1.38 -29.91 -5.55
CA ASP A 511 2.82 -29.67 -5.43
C ASP A 511 3.15 -28.18 -5.26
N LEU A 512 2.50 -27.28 -6.00
CA LEU A 512 2.60 -25.84 -5.83
C LEU A 512 2.06 -25.39 -4.46
N TYR A 513 0.98 -26.03 -4.01
CA TYR A 513 0.38 -25.75 -2.72
C TYR A 513 1.22 -26.27 -1.55
N ARG A 514 1.89 -27.45 -1.70
CA ARG A 514 2.84 -28.01 -0.72
C ARG A 514 3.97 -27.05 -0.41
N GLN A 515 4.47 -26.37 -1.41
CA GLN A 515 5.60 -25.46 -1.26
C GLN A 515 5.22 -24.12 -0.62
N GLN A 516 4.07 -23.56 -0.98
CA GLN A 516 3.64 -22.26 -0.49
C GLN A 516 2.83 -22.30 0.80
N SER A 517 1.96 -23.30 0.97
CA SER A 517 1.09 -23.31 2.15
C SER A 517 1.82 -23.66 3.43
N ALA A 518 2.80 -24.55 3.39
CA ALA A 518 3.59 -24.85 4.59
C ALA A 518 4.37 -23.63 5.07
N GLN A 519 4.81 -22.77 4.15
CA GLN A 519 5.53 -21.55 4.46
C GLN A 519 4.60 -20.37 4.72
N SER A 520 3.56 -20.18 3.93
CA SER A 520 2.60 -19.11 4.16
C SER A 520 1.83 -19.32 5.46
N LEU A 521 1.51 -20.56 5.82
CA LEU A 521 0.90 -20.89 7.12
C LEU A 521 1.89 -20.87 8.28
N PHE A 522 3.13 -21.25 8.05
CA PHE A 522 4.19 -21.09 9.04
C PHE A 522 4.43 -19.60 9.29
N LEU A 523 4.54 -18.80 8.23
CA LEU A 523 4.68 -17.37 8.32
C LEU A 523 3.41 -16.69 8.87
N LEU A 524 2.21 -17.13 8.49
CA LEU A 524 0.96 -16.60 8.99
C LEU A 524 0.78 -16.89 10.49
N ARG A 525 1.10 -18.11 10.95
CA ARG A 525 1.02 -18.46 12.38
C ARG A 525 2.16 -17.86 13.21
N LEU A 526 3.38 -17.83 12.68
CA LEU A 526 4.48 -17.07 13.27
C LEU A 526 4.08 -15.60 13.41
N TYR A 527 3.40 -15.11 12.42
CA TYR A 527 2.90 -13.78 12.27
C TYR A 527 1.76 -13.45 13.25
N GLU A 528 0.73 -14.29 13.35
CA GLU A 528 -0.39 -14.08 14.28
C GLU A 528 0.08 -14.09 15.75
N GLN A 529 0.90 -15.05 16.13
CA GLN A 529 1.45 -15.15 17.48
C GLN A 529 2.45 -14.02 17.74
N THR A 530 3.31 -13.72 16.77
CA THR A 530 4.32 -12.68 16.84
C THR A 530 3.70 -11.30 16.96
N LEU A 531 2.66 -11.01 16.19
CA LEU A 531 1.95 -9.73 16.26
C LEU A 531 1.25 -9.54 17.59
N SER A 532 0.54 -10.55 18.09
CA SER A 532 -0.14 -10.46 19.37
C SER A 532 0.86 -10.20 20.51
N ASP A 533 1.98 -10.94 20.53
CA ASP A 533 3.00 -10.75 21.55
C ASP A 533 3.76 -9.43 21.37
N TRP A 534 3.89 -8.97 20.15
CA TRP A 534 4.59 -7.73 19.79
C TRP A 534 3.79 -6.48 20.14
N PHE A 535 2.49 -6.47 19.86
CA PHE A 535 1.60 -5.39 20.27
C PHE A 535 1.50 -5.26 21.81
N ARG A 536 1.56 -6.39 22.54
CA ARG A 536 1.65 -6.37 24.00
C ARG A 536 2.96 -5.78 24.51
N LEU A 537 4.10 -6.11 23.85
CA LEU A 537 5.41 -5.56 24.19
C LEU A 537 5.55 -4.08 23.82
N ALA A 538 4.84 -3.65 22.76
CA ALA A 538 4.83 -2.26 22.29
C ALA A 538 3.88 -1.36 23.10
N GLY A 539 3.25 -1.87 24.19
CA GLY A 539 2.39 -1.08 25.07
C GLY A 539 1.04 -0.71 24.47
N TYR A 540 0.69 -1.29 23.32
CA TYR A 540 -0.66 -1.17 22.79
C TYR A 540 -1.57 -2.12 23.57
N ASP A 541 -2.61 -1.57 24.18
CA ASP A 541 -3.72 -2.36 24.73
C ASP A 541 -4.38 -3.11 23.55
N VAL A 542 -3.88 -4.30 23.30
CA VAL A 542 -4.67 -5.30 22.61
C VAL A 542 -5.68 -5.73 23.66
N GLU A 543 -6.87 -5.15 23.64
CA GLU A 543 -7.99 -5.65 24.43
C GLU A 543 -8.22 -7.10 24.01
N VAL A 544 -7.55 -7.99 24.74
CA VAL A 544 -7.94 -9.38 24.83
C VAL A 544 -8.87 -9.37 26.03
N ASP A 545 -10.16 -9.36 25.79
CA ASP A 545 -11.11 -9.66 26.84
C ASP A 545 -10.75 -11.03 27.41
N ASP A 546 -10.50 -11.11 28.74
CA ASP A 546 -10.22 -12.33 29.49
C ASP A 546 -11.35 -13.36 29.36
#